data_64f7cac0ca08ccb4f9e0119af2e55bd7
#
_entry.id   64f7cac0ca08ccb4f9e0119af2e55bd7
#
_cell.length_a   1.000
_cell.length_b   1.000
_cell.length_c   1.000
_cell.angle_alpha   90.00
_cell.angle_beta   90.00
_cell.angle_gamma   90.00
#
_symmetry.space_group_name_H-M   'P 1'
#
loop_
_entity.id
_entity.type
_entity.pdbx_description
1 polymer ?
#
loop_
_entity_poly.entity_id
_entity_poly.type
_entity_poly.pdbx_seq_one_letter_code
_entity_poly.pdbx_strand_id
1 'polypeptide(L)'
;MTAELDTTWTRKRSCAFSGERANRIARNSVTSMDVMAAARDISRMRSYTDTYGIAIAKTGEITNQRQSGRCWMFSAFNVLRQETMRFLDVDTFEFSQAFGMFYDKLEKANATLERIIDTADLPTDSREVEDLLEDGLDDGGYYPFAMNIVRKWGLVLPKIGRASCRERV
;
A
#
# COMPACT_ATOMS: atom_id res chain seq x y z
N MET A 1 -1.27 -19.35 33.80
CA MET A 1 -2.71 -19.63 33.95
C MET A 1 -3.40 -19.11 32.69
N THR A 2 -3.78 -20.00 31.81
CA THR A 2 -4.67 -19.68 30.66
C THR A 2 -6.07 -19.51 31.21
N ALA A 3 -6.60 -18.27 31.15
CA ALA A 3 -7.99 -18.03 31.53
C ALA A 3 -8.91 -18.63 30.42
N GLU A 4 -9.52 -19.74 30.71
CA GLU A 4 -10.52 -20.36 29.82
C GLU A 4 -11.79 -19.51 29.81
N LEU A 5 -12.27 -19.20 28.61
CA LEU A 5 -13.54 -18.47 28.40
C LEU A 5 -14.67 -19.47 28.51
N ASP A 6 -15.51 -19.35 29.56
CA ASP A 6 -16.68 -20.17 29.79
C ASP A 6 -17.99 -19.43 29.46
N THR A 7 -19.07 -20.19 29.36
CA THR A 7 -20.40 -19.64 29.05
C THR A 7 -20.95 -18.76 30.19
N THR A 8 -20.54 -19.00 31.44
CA THR A 8 -20.94 -18.19 32.60
C THR A 8 -20.31 -16.82 32.56
N TRP A 9 -19.01 -16.78 32.25
CA TRP A 9 -18.28 -15.53 32.08
C TRP A 9 -18.84 -14.70 30.93
N THR A 10 -19.07 -15.31 29.77
CA THR A 10 -19.62 -14.62 28.60
C THR A 10 -21.02 -14.08 28.84
N ARG A 11 -21.87 -14.84 29.51
CA ARG A 11 -23.23 -14.41 29.90
C ARG A 11 -23.18 -13.22 30.84
N LYS A 12 -22.34 -13.28 31.89
CA LYS A 12 -22.16 -12.18 32.85
C LYS A 12 -21.73 -10.89 32.14
N ARG A 13 -20.78 -10.97 31.22
CA ARG A 13 -20.30 -9.80 30.44
C ARG A 13 -21.39 -9.27 29.50
N SER A 14 -22.11 -10.12 28.82
CA SER A 14 -23.24 -9.76 27.96
C SER A 14 -24.37 -9.06 28.73
N CYS A 15 -24.70 -9.55 29.90
CA CYS A 15 -25.72 -8.92 30.78
C CYS A 15 -25.24 -7.53 31.26
N ALA A 16 -23.98 -7.43 31.70
CA ALA A 16 -23.41 -6.16 32.14
C ALA A 16 -23.40 -5.14 31.00
N PHE A 17 -22.93 -5.54 29.80
CA PHE A 17 -22.95 -4.69 28.61
C PHE A 17 -24.35 -4.21 28.25
N SER A 18 -25.33 -5.12 28.22
CA SER A 18 -26.73 -4.83 27.86
C SER A 18 -27.47 -4.03 28.94
N GLY A 19 -27.00 -4.05 30.19
CA GLY A 19 -27.52 -3.26 31.29
C GLY A 19 -27.28 -1.76 31.12
N GLU A 20 -26.16 -1.39 30.50
CA GLU A 20 -25.76 0.00 30.24
C GLU A 20 -26.59 0.61 29.10
N ARG A 21 -27.24 1.78 29.39
CA ARG A 21 -28.03 2.49 28.37
C ARG A 21 -27.16 2.94 27.17
N ALA A 22 -25.96 3.46 27.44
CA ALA A 22 -25.04 3.92 26.40
C ALA A 22 -24.66 2.79 25.46
N ASN A 23 -24.35 1.60 26.00
CA ASN A 23 -23.98 0.44 25.21
C ASN A 23 -25.16 -0.07 24.35
N ARG A 24 -26.39 -0.01 24.86
CA ARG A 24 -27.59 -0.38 24.07
C ARG A 24 -27.79 0.59 22.89
N ILE A 25 -27.63 1.91 23.12
CA ILE A 25 -27.75 2.91 22.07
C ILE A 25 -26.65 2.71 21.02
N ALA A 26 -25.40 2.55 21.45
CA ALA A 26 -24.28 2.30 20.54
C ALA A 26 -24.52 1.02 19.69
N ARG A 27 -24.90 -0.08 20.33
CA ARG A 27 -25.22 -1.33 19.61
C ARG A 27 -26.34 -1.11 18.59
N ASN A 28 -27.43 -0.48 18.99
CA ASN A 28 -28.57 -0.24 18.09
C ASN A 28 -28.16 0.66 16.91
N SER A 29 -27.31 1.66 17.14
CA SER A 29 -26.80 2.52 16.07
C SER A 29 -25.98 1.73 15.04
N VAL A 30 -25.00 0.92 15.48
CA VAL A 30 -24.14 0.16 14.56
C VAL A 30 -24.85 -1.04 13.91
N THR A 31 -25.96 -1.50 14.45
CA THR A 31 -26.76 -2.58 13.84
C THR A 31 -27.87 -2.09 12.91
N SER A 32 -28.24 -0.81 12.99
CA SER A 32 -29.32 -0.22 12.19
C SER A 32 -28.85 0.72 11.07
N MET A 33 -27.56 1.03 11.02
CA MET A 33 -26.98 1.92 10.01
C MET A 33 -25.58 1.47 9.60
N ASP A 34 -25.01 2.11 8.59
CA ASP A 34 -23.62 1.88 8.19
C ASP A 34 -22.64 2.15 9.34
N VAL A 35 -21.74 1.20 9.61
CA VAL A 35 -20.80 1.27 10.75
C VAL A 35 -19.88 2.48 10.65
N MET A 36 -19.42 2.84 9.46
CA MET A 36 -18.55 3.99 9.25
C MET A 36 -19.29 5.31 9.50
N ALA A 37 -20.58 5.35 9.15
CA ALA A 37 -21.44 6.51 9.44
C ALA A 37 -21.71 6.63 10.96
N ALA A 38 -21.95 5.51 11.66
CA ALA A 38 -22.16 5.50 13.11
C ALA A 38 -20.91 5.87 13.91
N ALA A 39 -19.72 5.48 13.43
CA ALA A 39 -18.44 5.74 14.08
C ALA A 39 -17.88 7.15 13.83
N ARG A 40 -18.48 7.90 12.89
CA ARG A 40 -17.99 9.22 12.48
C ARG A 40 -18.23 10.28 13.55
N ASP A 41 -17.17 10.89 14.02
CA ASP A 41 -17.25 12.05 14.94
C ASP A 41 -17.51 13.35 14.15
N ILE A 42 -18.77 13.74 14.08
CA ILE A 42 -19.22 14.94 13.35
C ILE A 42 -18.62 16.22 13.96
N SER A 43 -18.37 16.26 15.26
CA SER A 43 -17.80 17.45 15.92
C SER A 43 -16.35 17.67 15.48
N ARG A 44 -15.57 16.60 15.41
CA ARG A 44 -14.20 16.64 14.86
C ARG A 44 -14.18 16.96 13.37
N MET A 45 -15.11 16.41 12.60
CA MET A 45 -15.18 16.73 11.17
C MET A 45 -15.48 18.22 10.90
N ARG A 46 -16.30 18.85 11.74
CA ARG A 46 -16.59 20.29 11.63
C ARG A 46 -15.39 21.18 12.00
N SER A 47 -14.52 20.71 12.87
CA SER A 47 -13.29 21.42 13.25
C SER A 47 -12.11 21.13 12.31
N TYR A 48 -12.26 20.14 11.41
CA TYR A 48 -11.22 19.83 10.43
C TYR A 48 -11.09 20.98 9.42
N THR A 49 -9.88 21.43 9.20
CA THR A 49 -9.52 22.37 8.15
C THR A 49 -8.59 21.71 7.16
N ASP A 50 -8.84 21.91 5.88
CA ASP A 50 -7.99 21.48 4.77
C ASP A 50 -7.01 22.60 4.31
N THR A 51 -6.89 23.66 5.12
CA THR A 51 -5.94 24.73 4.86
C THR A 51 -4.56 24.34 5.40
N TYR A 52 -3.58 24.28 4.53
CA TYR A 52 -2.21 23.92 4.84
C TYR A 52 -1.30 25.15 4.84
N GLY A 53 -0.37 25.24 5.82
CA GLY A 53 0.59 26.34 5.93
C GLY A 53 1.72 26.27 4.90
N ILE A 54 1.91 25.13 4.24
CA ILE A 54 2.93 24.92 3.21
C ILE A 54 2.24 24.41 1.94
N ALA A 55 2.39 25.15 0.86
CA ALA A 55 1.89 24.78 -0.46
C ALA A 55 3.06 24.45 -1.40
N ILE A 56 2.97 23.34 -2.12
CA ILE A 56 3.93 22.98 -3.18
C ILE A 56 3.40 23.57 -4.49
N ALA A 57 4.11 24.55 -5.03
CA ALA A 57 3.64 25.30 -6.19
C ALA A 57 3.61 24.49 -7.49
N LYS A 58 4.61 23.61 -7.70
CA LYS A 58 4.74 22.78 -8.91
C LYS A 58 4.51 21.32 -8.53
N THR A 59 3.33 20.78 -8.76
CA THR A 59 3.00 19.39 -8.44
C THR A 59 3.01 18.46 -9.66
N GLY A 60 2.98 19.03 -10.87
CA GLY A 60 2.81 18.29 -12.10
C GLY A 60 1.39 17.72 -12.26
N GLU A 61 1.14 17.00 -13.34
CA GLU A 61 -0.14 16.35 -13.58
C GLU A 61 -0.34 15.12 -12.67
N ILE A 62 -1.60 14.76 -12.44
CA ILE A 62 -1.96 13.57 -11.67
C ILE A 62 -1.58 12.32 -12.48
N THR A 63 -0.78 11.46 -11.87
CA THR A 63 -0.44 10.15 -12.44
C THR A 63 -1.51 9.11 -12.10
N ASN A 64 -1.79 8.20 -13.03
CA ASN A 64 -2.84 7.21 -12.87
C ASN A 64 -2.27 5.79 -13.00
N GLN A 65 -2.32 5.03 -11.91
CA GLN A 65 -1.87 3.64 -11.87
C GLN A 65 -2.85 2.65 -12.54
N ARG A 66 -4.05 3.11 -12.91
CA ARG A 66 -5.16 2.26 -13.40
C ARG A 66 -5.50 1.14 -12.40
N GLN A 67 -5.62 -0.11 -12.86
CA GLN A 67 -5.96 -1.29 -12.04
C GLN A 67 -4.73 -2.11 -11.60
N SER A 68 -3.61 -1.45 -11.34
CA SER A 68 -2.39 -2.13 -10.87
C SER A 68 -2.17 -1.92 -9.37
N GLY A 69 -1.51 -2.86 -8.69
CA GLY A 69 -1.12 -2.76 -7.28
C GLY A 69 0.10 -1.85 -7.01
N ARG A 70 0.40 -0.88 -7.89
CA ARG A 70 1.63 -0.07 -7.88
C ARG A 70 1.51 1.29 -7.19
N CYS A 71 0.50 1.51 -6.36
CA CYS A 71 0.29 2.79 -5.66
C CYS A 71 1.54 3.25 -4.89
N TRP A 72 2.27 2.34 -4.28
CA TRP A 72 3.50 2.59 -3.55
C TRP A 72 4.61 3.19 -4.43
N MET A 73 4.78 2.68 -5.66
CA MET A 73 5.77 3.16 -6.63
C MET A 73 5.34 4.52 -7.21
N PHE A 74 4.07 4.67 -7.59
CA PHE A 74 3.53 5.95 -8.07
C PHE A 74 3.67 7.05 -7.03
N SER A 75 3.36 6.75 -5.76
CA SER A 75 3.52 7.71 -4.66
C SER A 75 4.97 8.12 -4.47
N ALA A 76 5.91 7.16 -4.46
CA ALA A 76 7.34 7.45 -4.34
C ALA A 76 7.85 8.31 -5.50
N PHE A 77 7.51 7.98 -6.74
CA PHE A 77 7.95 8.73 -7.91
C PHE A 77 7.32 10.12 -7.98
N ASN A 78 6.09 10.29 -7.49
CA ASN A 78 5.46 11.60 -7.37
C ASN A 78 6.16 12.51 -6.36
N VAL A 79 6.71 11.95 -5.28
CA VAL A 79 7.54 12.71 -4.34
C VAL A 79 8.87 13.10 -4.98
N LEU A 80 9.57 12.14 -5.58
CA LEU A 80 10.88 12.38 -6.19
C LEU A 80 10.83 13.36 -7.36
N ARG A 81 9.76 13.37 -8.16
CA ARG A 81 9.62 14.30 -9.28
C ARG A 81 9.58 15.77 -8.86
N GLN A 82 9.16 16.08 -7.62
CA GLN A 82 9.10 17.47 -7.14
C GLN A 82 10.49 18.13 -7.18
N GLU A 83 11.49 17.45 -6.64
CA GLU A 83 12.87 17.95 -6.68
C GLU A 83 13.42 18.02 -8.10
N THR A 84 13.09 17.02 -8.93
CA THR A 84 13.51 17.02 -10.35
C THR A 84 12.90 18.18 -11.11
N MET A 85 11.61 18.47 -10.92
CA MET A 85 10.92 19.60 -11.53
C MET A 85 11.52 20.94 -11.10
N ARG A 86 11.89 21.06 -9.82
CA ARG A 86 12.55 22.23 -9.29
C ARG A 86 13.95 22.43 -9.89
N PHE A 87 14.72 21.34 -9.96
CA PHE A 87 16.09 21.35 -10.49
C PHE A 87 16.13 21.67 -11.99
N LEU A 88 15.20 21.13 -12.78
CA LEU A 88 15.12 21.33 -14.23
C LEU A 88 14.32 22.59 -14.62
N ASP A 89 13.70 23.27 -13.65
CA ASP A 89 12.79 24.41 -13.85
C ASP A 89 11.67 24.11 -14.87
N VAL A 90 11.02 22.96 -14.74
CA VAL A 90 9.89 22.55 -15.60
C VAL A 90 8.59 22.49 -14.80
N ASP A 91 7.47 22.72 -15.47
CA ASP A 91 6.16 22.70 -14.82
C ASP A 91 5.53 21.28 -14.77
N THR A 92 5.96 20.41 -15.67
CA THR A 92 5.49 19.02 -15.73
C THR A 92 6.64 18.07 -15.92
N PHE A 93 6.63 16.98 -15.17
CA PHE A 93 7.63 15.92 -15.28
C PHE A 93 7.05 14.60 -14.74
N GLU A 94 7.44 13.50 -15.36
CA GLU A 94 7.09 12.15 -14.89
C GLU A 94 8.28 11.21 -15.11
N PHE A 95 8.52 10.32 -14.15
CA PHE A 95 9.43 9.19 -14.34
C PHE A 95 8.74 8.02 -15.04
N SER A 96 9.50 7.18 -15.72
CA SER A 96 8.98 5.98 -16.36
C SER A 96 8.49 4.96 -15.33
N GLN A 97 7.18 4.83 -15.20
CA GLN A 97 6.56 3.80 -14.36
C GLN A 97 6.81 2.38 -14.89
N ALA A 98 6.92 2.23 -16.22
CA ALA A 98 7.23 0.95 -16.85
C ALA A 98 8.65 0.47 -16.52
N PHE A 99 9.62 1.39 -16.47
CA PHE A 99 10.99 1.08 -16.08
C PHE A 99 11.05 0.59 -14.63
N GLY A 100 10.46 1.34 -13.70
CA GLY A 100 10.41 0.94 -12.30
C GLY A 100 9.73 -0.41 -12.10
N MET A 101 8.61 -0.64 -12.76
CA MET A 101 7.90 -1.92 -12.70
C MET A 101 8.74 -3.08 -13.24
N PHE A 102 9.44 -2.89 -14.34
CA PHE A 102 10.28 -3.95 -14.91
C PHE A 102 11.33 -4.42 -13.89
N TYR A 103 12.03 -3.48 -13.26
CA TYR A 103 13.04 -3.84 -12.27
C TYR A 103 12.46 -4.33 -10.96
N ASP A 104 11.28 -3.87 -10.54
CA ASP A 104 10.56 -4.45 -9.41
C ASP A 104 10.25 -5.93 -9.65
N LYS A 105 9.70 -6.26 -10.81
CA LYS A 105 9.43 -7.66 -11.17
C LYS A 105 10.69 -8.50 -11.30
N LEU A 106 11.76 -7.93 -11.81
CA LEU A 106 13.04 -8.63 -11.93
C LEU A 106 13.63 -8.95 -10.54
N GLU A 107 13.62 -7.99 -9.61
CA GLU A 107 14.10 -8.19 -8.25
C GLU A 107 13.23 -9.19 -7.47
N LYS A 108 11.91 -9.10 -7.60
CA LYS A 108 10.99 -10.04 -6.99
C LYS A 108 11.17 -11.45 -7.54
N ALA A 109 11.30 -11.58 -8.87
CA ALA A 109 11.55 -12.88 -9.49
C ALA A 109 12.86 -13.51 -9.00
N ASN A 110 13.92 -12.71 -8.92
CA ASN A 110 15.19 -13.19 -8.37
C ASN A 110 15.05 -13.64 -6.90
N ALA A 111 14.42 -12.81 -6.06
CA ALA A 111 14.22 -13.16 -4.66
C ALA A 111 13.32 -14.39 -4.47
N THR A 112 12.29 -14.55 -5.30
CA THR A 112 11.42 -15.73 -5.28
C THR A 112 12.20 -17.00 -5.68
N LEU A 113 13.01 -16.91 -6.74
CA LEU A 113 13.85 -18.06 -7.17
C LEU A 113 14.88 -18.45 -6.11
N GLU A 114 15.54 -17.51 -5.47
CA GLU A 114 16.44 -17.79 -4.34
C GLU A 114 15.71 -18.51 -3.19
N ARG A 115 14.52 -18.02 -2.81
CA ARG A 115 13.70 -18.67 -1.79
C ARG A 115 13.23 -20.07 -2.19
N ILE A 116 12.89 -20.30 -3.47
CA ILE A 116 12.55 -21.64 -3.97
C ILE A 116 13.76 -22.57 -3.83
N ILE A 117 14.96 -22.10 -4.11
CA ILE A 117 16.20 -22.89 -3.94
C ILE A 117 16.40 -23.20 -2.45
N ASP A 118 16.25 -22.20 -1.57
CA ASP A 118 16.43 -22.36 -0.12
C ASP A 118 15.40 -23.31 0.51
N THR A 119 14.21 -23.45 -0.10
CA THR A 119 13.13 -24.33 0.37
C THR A 119 13.01 -25.64 -0.40
N ALA A 120 13.98 -25.95 -1.29
CA ALA A 120 13.91 -27.13 -2.17
C ALA A 120 13.84 -28.48 -1.43
N ASP A 121 14.35 -28.55 -0.20
CA ASP A 121 14.31 -29.74 0.65
C ASP A 121 13.01 -29.88 1.46
N LEU A 122 12.12 -28.88 1.41
CA LEU A 122 10.84 -28.93 2.12
C LEU A 122 9.77 -29.66 1.30
N PRO A 123 8.78 -30.30 1.96
CA PRO A 123 7.64 -30.88 1.28
C PRO A 123 6.86 -29.82 0.49
N THR A 124 6.38 -30.16 -0.70
CA THR A 124 5.64 -29.22 -1.57
C THR A 124 4.30 -28.76 -0.98
N ASP A 125 3.74 -29.49 -0.04
CA ASP A 125 2.53 -29.19 0.72
C ASP A 125 2.82 -28.48 2.04
N SER A 126 4.08 -28.08 2.28
CA SER A 126 4.40 -27.23 3.42
C SER A 126 3.85 -25.81 3.20
N ARG A 127 3.33 -25.21 4.27
CA ARG A 127 2.77 -23.86 4.22
C ARG A 127 3.74 -22.82 3.63
N GLU A 128 5.03 -22.96 3.95
CA GLU A 128 6.06 -22.05 3.47
C GLU A 128 6.22 -22.11 1.95
N VAL A 129 6.18 -23.31 1.36
CA VAL A 129 6.26 -23.50 -0.09
C VAL A 129 4.98 -23.06 -0.77
N GLU A 130 3.81 -23.35 -0.20
CA GLU A 130 2.53 -22.89 -0.73
C GLU A 130 2.46 -21.36 -0.78
N ASP A 131 2.74 -20.66 0.33
CA ASP A 131 2.76 -19.19 0.41
C ASP A 131 3.75 -18.59 -0.62
N LEU A 132 4.91 -19.20 -0.81
CA LEU A 132 5.92 -18.75 -1.76
C LEU A 132 5.48 -18.88 -3.21
N LEU A 133 4.79 -19.97 -3.56
CA LEU A 133 4.30 -20.22 -4.92
C LEU A 133 3.06 -19.38 -5.25
N GLU A 134 2.26 -19.03 -4.26
CA GLU A 134 1.05 -18.21 -4.44
C GLU A 134 1.39 -16.73 -4.60
N ASP A 135 2.25 -16.16 -3.76
CA ASP A 135 2.47 -14.70 -3.65
C ASP A 135 3.76 -14.18 -4.31
N GLY A 136 4.56 -15.06 -4.92
CA GLY A 136 5.95 -14.77 -5.30
C GLY A 136 6.18 -13.56 -6.22
N LEU A 137 5.21 -13.14 -7.03
CA LEU A 137 5.34 -12.05 -8.03
C LEU A 137 4.24 -10.99 -7.93
N ASP A 138 3.70 -10.75 -6.73
CA ASP A 138 2.69 -9.73 -6.51
C ASP A 138 3.13 -8.31 -6.94
N ASP A 139 2.15 -7.45 -7.30
CA ASP A 139 2.36 -6.04 -7.64
C ASP A 139 2.57 -5.16 -6.40
N GLY A 140 2.19 -5.65 -5.22
CA GLY A 140 2.28 -4.94 -3.95
C GLY A 140 3.70 -4.53 -3.58
N GLY A 141 3.82 -3.53 -2.70
CA GLY A 141 5.11 -3.07 -2.23
C GLY A 141 5.01 -1.90 -1.27
N TYR A 142 6.16 -1.44 -0.82
CA TYR A 142 6.30 -0.37 0.16
C TYR A 142 7.32 0.66 -0.32
N TYR A 143 7.31 1.85 0.28
CA TYR A 143 8.25 2.91 -0.03
C TYR A 143 9.73 2.46 -0.05
N PRO A 144 10.24 1.63 0.90
CA PRO A 144 11.60 1.11 0.84
C PRO A 144 11.92 0.33 -0.44
N PHE A 145 10.96 -0.40 -1.02
CA PHE A 145 11.16 -1.10 -2.29
C PHE A 145 11.40 -0.12 -3.44
N ALA A 146 10.58 0.94 -3.52
CA ALA A 146 10.79 2.00 -4.51
C ALA A 146 12.19 2.62 -4.37
N MET A 147 12.59 2.92 -3.14
CA MET A 147 13.92 3.50 -2.88
C MET A 147 15.07 2.56 -3.22
N ASN A 148 14.92 1.26 -3.01
CA ASN A 148 15.93 0.27 -3.39
C ASN A 148 16.05 0.17 -4.92
N ILE A 149 14.93 0.19 -5.65
CA ILE A 149 14.92 0.22 -7.12
C ILE A 149 15.62 1.48 -7.62
N VAL A 150 15.28 2.64 -7.06
CA VAL A 150 15.90 3.92 -7.44
C VAL A 150 17.40 3.93 -7.18
N ARG A 151 17.85 3.42 -6.03
CA ARG A 151 19.28 3.36 -5.68
C ARG A 151 20.07 2.41 -6.56
N LYS A 152 19.49 1.25 -6.91
CA LYS A 152 20.18 0.20 -7.67
C LYS A 152 20.12 0.46 -9.18
N TRP A 153 18.98 0.89 -9.70
CA TRP A 153 18.70 0.97 -11.13
C TRP A 153 18.52 2.39 -11.66
N GLY A 154 18.34 3.36 -10.76
CA GLY A 154 18.07 4.74 -11.12
C GLY A 154 16.63 4.98 -11.55
N LEU A 155 16.43 6.15 -12.17
CA LEU A 155 15.16 6.59 -12.75
C LEU A 155 15.40 7.10 -14.17
N VAL A 156 14.44 6.89 -15.06
CA VAL A 156 14.53 7.31 -16.46
C VAL A 156 13.26 8.04 -16.89
N LEU A 157 13.37 8.81 -17.96
CA LEU A 157 12.26 9.47 -18.61
C LEU A 157 11.28 8.44 -19.22
N PRO A 158 9.99 8.77 -19.39
CA PRO A 158 8.99 7.86 -19.93
C PRO A 158 9.32 7.34 -21.34
N LYS A 159 10.01 8.15 -22.17
CA LYS A 159 10.44 7.74 -23.51
C LYS A 159 11.49 6.63 -23.49
N ILE A 160 12.44 6.69 -22.54
CA ILE A 160 13.52 5.71 -22.39
C ILE A 160 12.96 4.39 -21.84
N GLY A 161 12.03 4.44 -20.90
CA GLY A 161 11.38 3.25 -20.33
C GLY A 161 10.44 2.51 -21.30
N ARG A 162 10.21 3.07 -22.49
CA ARG A 162 9.51 2.42 -23.60
C ARG A 162 10.46 1.86 -24.66
N ALA A 163 11.76 1.90 -24.42
CA ALA A 163 12.75 1.38 -25.37
C ALA A 163 12.39 -0.07 -25.72
N SER A 164 11.64 -0.21 -26.79
CA SER A 164 11.53 -1.46 -27.53
C SER A 164 12.91 -1.76 -28.12
N CYS A 165 13.22 -3.03 -28.36
CA CYS A 165 14.47 -3.49 -29.00
C CYS A 165 14.80 -2.83 -30.37
N ARG A 166 14.07 -1.80 -30.79
CA ARG A 166 14.24 -1.07 -32.04
C ARG A 166 15.23 0.08 -32.02
N GLU A 167 15.71 0.50 -30.82
CA GLU A 167 16.66 1.63 -30.72
C GLU A 167 18.11 1.20 -30.44
N ARG A 168 18.47 -0.02 -30.83
CA ARG A 168 19.88 -0.39 -30.97
C ARG A 168 20.24 -0.50 -32.46
N VAL A 169 20.47 0.62 -33.07
CA VAL A 169 21.31 0.73 -34.28
C VAL A 169 22.17 1.97 -34.10
#